data_fc9a97d0996a69a31aeb6cc7ffef9c55
#
_entry.id   fc9a97d0996a69a31aeb6cc7ffef9c55
#
_cell.length_a   1.000
_cell.length_b   1.000
_cell.length_c   1.000
_cell.angle_alpha   90.00
_cell.angle_beta   90.00
_cell.angle_gamma   90.00
#
_symmetry.space_group_name_H-M   'P 1'
#
loop_
_entity.id
_entity.type
_entity.pdbx_description
1 polymer ?
#
loop_
_entity_poly.entity_id
_entity_poly.type
_entity_poly.pdbx_seq_one_letter_code
_entity_poly.pdbx_strand_id
1 'polypeptide(L)'
;PSPACSRIQPCAAALVTPAAPAPARTPGTIPRYPCLDNRPLRPQTDPMLESRTAITVRYAETDMMGIVYHGSYLPWFEVGRTTLLKECGLPYRELEAQGYRLPVIELGTKFFKPALYDDVVTVITRLKERPMLRIHLEYEVRRGEELLVTGFTTHAFINPQGEPVRPPPDFATKMKAAFSAKA
;
A
#
# COMPACT_ATOMS: atom_id res chain seq x y z
N PRO A 1 62.04 -2.73 31.32
CA PRO A 1 61.10 -2.13 32.25
C PRO A 1 59.74 -2.03 31.61
N SER A 2 58.85 -2.91 32.06
CA SER A 2 57.43 -2.87 31.69
C SER A 2 56.73 -1.85 32.56
N PRO A 3 55.73 -1.10 32.03
CA PRO A 3 54.83 -0.38 32.88
C PRO A 3 53.52 -1.19 33.09
N ALA A 4 53.17 -1.17 34.32
CA ALA A 4 52.01 -1.49 35.09
C ALA A 4 50.67 -1.71 34.36
N CYS A 5 50.10 -2.87 34.65
CA CYS A 5 48.71 -3.22 34.45
C CYS A 5 47.83 -2.39 35.41
N SER A 6 47.06 -1.42 34.89
CA SER A 6 46.13 -0.64 35.67
C SER A 6 44.82 -1.46 35.89
N ARG A 7 44.45 -1.52 37.18
CA ARG A 7 43.29 -2.23 37.73
C ARG A 7 41.96 -1.76 37.08
N ILE A 8 41.23 -2.71 36.55
CA ILE A 8 39.84 -2.51 36.18
C ILE A 8 39.01 -2.57 37.49
N GLN A 9 38.38 -1.49 37.84
CA GLN A 9 37.41 -1.45 38.94
C GLN A 9 36.10 -2.16 38.52
N PRO A 10 35.49 -2.99 39.37
CA PRO A 10 34.22 -3.59 39.07
C PRO A 10 33.11 -2.53 39.12
N CYS A 11 32.33 -2.47 38.06
CA CYS A 11 31.12 -1.65 37.97
C CYS A 11 30.07 -2.18 38.96
N ALA A 12 29.65 -1.34 39.90
CA ALA A 12 28.61 -1.69 40.85
C ALA A 12 27.29 -2.03 40.14
N ALA A 13 26.81 -3.25 40.29
CA ALA A 13 25.52 -3.65 39.83
C ALA A 13 24.41 -2.87 40.59
N ALA A 14 23.76 -1.96 39.92
CA ALA A 14 22.57 -1.33 40.42
C ALA A 14 21.45 -2.37 40.55
N LEU A 15 20.99 -2.61 41.76
CA LEU A 15 19.79 -3.41 42.04
C LEU A 15 18.55 -2.74 41.40
N VAL A 16 18.09 -3.32 40.29
CA VAL A 16 16.80 -2.92 39.71
C VAL A 16 15.72 -3.52 40.55
N THR A 17 15.05 -2.69 41.35
CA THR A 17 13.81 -3.06 42.04
C THR A 17 12.71 -3.36 41.00
N PRO A 18 12.01 -4.50 41.08
CA PRO A 18 10.92 -4.76 40.15
C PRO A 18 9.78 -3.76 40.37
N ALA A 19 9.34 -3.14 39.29
CA ALA A 19 8.18 -2.25 39.30
C ALA A 19 6.92 -3.02 39.73
N ALA A 20 6.09 -2.36 40.55
CA ALA A 20 4.82 -2.91 41.00
C ALA A 20 3.91 -3.26 39.78
N PRO A 21 3.12 -4.35 39.84
CA PRO A 21 2.22 -4.71 38.75
C PRO A 21 1.17 -3.62 38.54
N ALA A 22 0.98 -3.23 37.27
CA ALA A 22 -0.06 -2.28 36.90
C ALA A 22 -1.45 -2.80 37.26
N PRO A 23 -2.41 -1.94 37.71
CA PRO A 23 -3.74 -2.36 38.04
C PRO A 23 -4.44 -2.98 36.82
N ALA A 24 -5.17 -4.11 37.07
CA ALA A 24 -5.94 -4.81 36.05
C ALA A 24 -6.93 -3.84 35.37
N ARG A 25 -6.81 -3.69 34.05
CA ARG A 25 -7.79 -2.91 33.26
C ARG A 25 -9.10 -3.69 33.25
N THR A 26 -10.16 -3.09 33.77
CA THR A 26 -11.53 -3.55 33.53
C THR A 26 -11.81 -3.61 32.03
N PRO A 27 -12.50 -4.66 31.53
CA PRO A 27 -12.87 -4.73 30.12
C PRO A 27 -13.80 -3.55 29.78
N GLY A 28 -13.24 -2.52 29.14
CA GLY A 28 -14.02 -1.40 28.61
C GLY A 28 -14.92 -1.92 27.50
N THR A 29 -16.19 -1.56 27.55
CA THR A 29 -17.17 -1.78 26.49
C THR A 29 -16.59 -1.28 25.16
N ILE A 30 -16.36 -2.20 24.20
CA ILE A 30 -15.91 -1.86 22.85
C ILE A 30 -17.00 -0.98 22.24
N PRO A 31 -16.69 0.24 21.79
CA PRO A 31 -17.65 1.07 21.08
C PRO A 31 -18.16 0.30 19.85
N ARG A 32 -19.46 0.13 19.74
CA ARG A 32 -20.07 -0.40 18.51
C ARG A 32 -19.85 0.67 17.45
N TYR A 33 -18.92 0.44 16.53
CA TYR A 33 -18.85 1.21 15.30
C TYR A 33 -20.17 1.05 14.57
N PRO A 34 -20.80 2.13 14.07
CA PRO A 34 -22.01 2.03 13.27
C PRO A 34 -21.73 1.10 12.09
N CYS A 35 -22.60 0.12 11.89
CA CYS A 35 -22.57 -0.77 10.75
C CYS A 35 -22.50 0.10 9.49
N LEU A 36 -21.41 -0.03 8.74
CA LEU A 36 -21.30 0.54 7.41
C LEU A 36 -22.50 0.00 6.60
N ASP A 37 -23.24 0.94 6.05
CA ASP A 37 -24.46 0.78 5.27
C ASP A 37 -24.33 -0.39 4.29
N ASN A 38 -25.09 -1.44 4.53
CA ASN A 38 -25.07 -2.68 3.76
C ASN A 38 -25.97 -2.53 2.51
N ARG A 39 -25.86 -1.39 1.82
CA ARG A 39 -26.54 -1.21 0.53
C ARG A 39 -25.94 -2.20 -0.45
N PRO A 40 -26.78 -3.00 -1.15
CA PRO A 40 -26.31 -3.82 -2.23
C PRO A 40 -25.65 -2.90 -3.27
N LEU A 41 -24.37 -3.15 -3.55
CA LEU A 41 -23.65 -2.48 -4.61
C LEU A 41 -24.46 -2.68 -5.89
N ARG A 42 -24.96 -1.59 -6.49
CA ARG A 42 -25.53 -1.64 -7.83
C ARG A 42 -24.50 -2.30 -8.73
N PRO A 43 -24.87 -3.24 -9.61
CA PRO A 43 -23.97 -3.72 -10.63
C PRO A 43 -23.50 -2.50 -11.41
N GLN A 44 -22.23 -2.13 -11.23
CA GLN A 44 -21.63 -1.05 -12.00
C GLN A 44 -21.38 -1.60 -13.40
N THR A 45 -22.21 -1.21 -14.33
CA THR A 45 -22.07 -1.46 -15.78
C THR A 45 -21.14 -0.45 -16.44
N ASP A 46 -20.57 0.48 -15.67
CA ASP A 46 -19.64 1.46 -16.19
C ASP A 46 -18.30 0.80 -16.56
N PRO A 47 -17.70 1.19 -17.69
CA PRO A 47 -16.43 0.64 -18.12
C PRO A 47 -15.37 0.89 -17.04
N MET A 48 -14.71 -0.17 -16.59
CA MET A 48 -13.70 -0.15 -15.54
C MET A 48 -12.41 -0.77 -16.09
N LEU A 49 -11.26 -0.16 -15.77
CA LEU A 49 -9.97 -0.76 -16.06
C LEU A 49 -9.53 -1.63 -14.87
N GLU A 50 -9.14 -2.86 -15.16
CA GLU A 50 -8.61 -3.81 -14.18
C GLU A 50 -7.32 -4.43 -14.71
N SER A 51 -6.32 -4.52 -13.84
CA SER A 51 -5.07 -5.25 -14.06
C SER A 51 -4.84 -6.24 -12.92
N ARG A 52 -4.18 -7.35 -13.20
CA ARG A 52 -3.85 -8.40 -12.23
C ARG A 52 -2.37 -8.69 -12.27
N THR A 53 -1.70 -8.55 -11.14
CA THR A 53 -0.27 -8.76 -11.01
C THR A 53 0.01 -9.81 -9.94
N ALA A 54 0.66 -10.91 -10.33
CA ALA A 54 1.09 -11.93 -9.39
C ALA A 54 2.41 -11.51 -8.72
N ILE A 55 2.50 -11.69 -7.41
CA ILE A 55 3.67 -11.42 -6.59
C ILE A 55 3.93 -12.63 -5.70
N THR A 56 5.17 -13.11 -5.67
CA THR A 56 5.61 -14.08 -4.67
C THR A 56 6.16 -13.30 -3.47
N VAL A 57 5.63 -13.59 -2.29
CA VAL A 57 6.04 -12.94 -1.04
C VAL A 57 7.48 -13.29 -0.70
N ARG A 58 8.34 -12.29 -0.60
CA ARG A 58 9.76 -12.46 -0.26
C ARG A 58 9.95 -12.54 1.26
N TYR A 59 10.99 -13.25 1.69
CA TYR A 59 11.34 -13.34 3.11
C TYR A 59 11.54 -11.95 3.76
N ALA A 60 12.18 -11.02 3.03
CA ALA A 60 12.42 -9.66 3.49
C ALA A 60 11.14 -8.80 3.66
N GLU A 61 9.99 -9.29 3.24
CA GLU A 61 8.70 -8.60 3.39
C GLU A 61 7.94 -9.04 4.65
N THR A 62 8.46 -10.02 5.39
CA THR A 62 7.85 -10.53 6.63
C THR A 62 8.46 -9.89 7.87
N ASP A 63 7.74 -9.94 8.98
CA ASP A 63 8.16 -9.44 10.28
C ASP A 63 8.33 -10.57 11.33
N MET A 64 8.63 -10.18 12.57
CA MET A 64 8.83 -11.12 13.69
C MET A 64 7.56 -11.95 14.04
N MET A 65 6.39 -11.57 13.55
CA MET A 65 5.15 -12.37 13.71
C MET A 65 5.06 -13.48 12.67
N GLY A 66 6.02 -13.59 11.74
CA GLY A 66 6.00 -14.58 10.66
C GLY A 66 5.00 -14.27 9.55
N ILE A 67 4.45 -13.07 9.50
CA ILE A 67 3.51 -12.61 8.49
C ILE A 67 4.11 -11.43 7.71
N VAL A 68 3.52 -11.10 6.58
CA VAL A 68 3.93 -9.92 5.81
C VAL A 68 3.72 -8.65 6.63
N TYR A 69 4.81 -7.87 6.78
CA TYR A 69 4.76 -6.56 7.41
C TYR A 69 3.78 -5.63 6.68
N HIS A 70 2.92 -4.96 7.43
CA HIS A 70 1.85 -4.15 6.85
C HIS A 70 2.32 -3.11 5.83
N GLY A 71 3.52 -2.54 6.01
CA GLY A 71 4.10 -1.59 5.06
C GLY A 71 4.51 -2.23 3.72
N SER A 72 4.74 -3.54 3.66
CA SER A 72 5.15 -4.25 2.44
C SER A 72 4.04 -4.34 1.38
N TYR A 73 2.78 -4.12 1.75
CA TYR A 73 1.67 -4.06 0.80
C TYR A 73 1.70 -2.79 -0.07
N LEU A 74 2.29 -1.70 0.41
CA LEU A 74 2.34 -0.44 -0.34
C LEU A 74 3.22 -0.53 -1.61
N PRO A 75 4.43 -1.12 -1.57
CA PRO A 75 5.18 -1.47 -2.77
C PRO A 75 4.39 -2.36 -3.75
N TRP A 76 3.57 -3.29 -3.26
CA TRP A 76 2.74 -4.13 -4.13
C TRP A 76 1.65 -3.32 -4.85
N PHE A 77 1.03 -2.34 -4.17
CA PHE A 77 0.11 -1.40 -4.80
C PHE A 77 0.80 -0.56 -5.88
N GLU A 78 2.05 -0.16 -5.64
CA GLU A 78 2.85 0.54 -6.65
C GLU A 78 3.08 -0.32 -7.89
N VAL A 79 3.48 -1.59 -7.71
CA VAL A 79 3.64 -2.55 -8.82
C VAL A 79 2.32 -2.70 -9.58
N GLY A 80 1.19 -2.88 -8.89
CA GLY A 80 -0.13 -2.98 -9.50
C GLY A 80 -0.48 -1.73 -10.32
N ARG A 81 -0.28 -0.54 -9.76
CA ARG A 81 -0.53 0.75 -10.42
C ARG A 81 0.31 0.91 -11.68
N THR A 82 1.61 0.67 -11.57
CA THR A 82 2.53 0.86 -12.70
C THR A 82 2.26 -0.14 -13.81
N THR A 83 1.84 -1.37 -13.47
CA THR A 83 1.42 -2.38 -14.43
C THR A 83 0.14 -1.95 -15.16
N LEU A 84 -0.89 -1.50 -14.45
CA LEU A 84 -2.13 -1.02 -15.06
C LEU A 84 -1.88 0.15 -16.01
N LEU A 85 -1.08 1.13 -15.59
CA LEU A 85 -0.72 2.27 -16.47
C LEU A 85 0.04 1.80 -17.72
N LYS A 86 0.97 0.85 -17.59
CA LYS A 86 1.72 0.29 -18.71
C LYS A 86 0.79 -0.44 -19.70
N GLU A 87 -0.18 -1.21 -19.20
CA GLU A 87 -1.19 -1.89 -20.04
C GLU A 87 -2.08 -0.89 -20.80
N CYS A 88 -2.30 0.30 -20.24
CA CYS A 88 -2.99 1.41 -20.90
C CYS A 88 -2.09 2.20 -21.90
N GLY A 89 -0.87 1.72 -22.17
CA GLY A 89 0.08 2.41 -23.04
C GLY A 89 0.69 3.68 -22.42
N LEU A 90 0.73 3.74 -21.08
CA LEU A 90 1.26 4.86 -20.29
C LEU A 90 2.36 4.39 -19.33
N PRO A 91 3.51 3.87 -19.82
CA PRO A 91 4.59 3.46 -18.94
C PRO A 91 5.03 4.61 -18.03
N TYR A 92 5.10 4.37 -16.73
CA TYR A 92 5.39 5.42 -15.75
C TYR A 92 6.72 6.13 -16.02
N ARG A 93 7.74 5.39 -16.48
CA ARG A 93 9.03 5.94 -16.89
C ARG A 93 8.91 7.02 -17.99
N GLU A 94 7.98 6.85 -18.92
CA GLU A 94 7.76 7.84 -19.99
C GLU A 94 7.09 9.10 -19.45
N LEU A 95 6.18 8.97 -18.48
CA LEU A 95 5.59 10.13 -17.79
C LEU A 95 6.67 10.93 -17.04
N GLU A 96 7.57 10.24 -16.34
CA GLU A 96 8.69 10.90 -15.64
C GLU A 96 9.66 11.57 -16.60
N ALA A 97 9.97 10.94 -17.75
CA ALA A 97 10.82 11.54 -18.78
C ALA A 97 10.21 12.81 -19.39
N GLN A 98 8.88 12.92 -19.40
CA GLN A 98 8.15 14.14 -19.81
C GLN A 98 8.05 15.19 -18.69
N GLY A 99 8.63 14.93 -17.52
CA GLY A 99 8.60 15.84 -16.37
C GLY A 99 7.35 15.73 -15.50
N TYR A 100 6.54 14.67 -15.64
CA TYR A 100 5.38 14.44 -14.80
C TYR A 100 5.68 13.44 -13.69
N ARG A 101 5.20 13.71 -12.48
CA ARG A 101 5.29 12.81 -11.32
C ARG A 101 3.91 12.59 -10.74
N LEU A 102 3.72 11.42 -10.13
CA LEU A 102 2.45 10.99 -9.53
C LEU A 102 2.67 10.59 -8.06
N PRO A 103 2.94 11.53 -7.16
CA PRO A 103 3.02 11.23 -5.74
C PRO A 103 1.68 10.69 -5.22
N VAL A 104 1.75 9.87 -4.19
CA VAL A 104 0.59 9.50 -3.39
C VAL A 104 0.21 10.70 -2.52
N ILE A 105 -1.04 11.15 -2.60
CA ILE A 105 -1.58 12.24 -1.76
C ILE A 105 -2.52 11.70 -0.69
N GLU A 106 -3.03 10.49 -0.89
CA GLU A 106 -3.90 9.80 0.06
C GLU A 106 -3.76 8.30 -0.15
N LEU A 107 -3.81 7.54 0.91
CA LEU A 107 -3.87 6.08 0.87
C LEU A 107 -4.66 5.54 2.07
N GLY A 108 -5.28 4.39 1.89
CA GLY A 108 -5.90 3.64 2.96
C GLY A 108 -5.82 2.16 2.70
N THR A 109 -5.74 1.37 3.78
CA THR A 109 -5.69 -0.10 3.72
C THR A 109 -6.55 -0.72 4.78
N LYS A 110 -7.13 -1.88 4.47
CA LYS A 110 -7.87 -2.72 5.41
C LYS A 110 -7.37 -4.15 5.30
N PHE A 111 -6.91 -4.70 6.41
CA PHE A 111 -6.35 -6.03 6.51
C PHE A 111 -7.41 -7.00 7.03
N PHE A 112 -7.58 -8.14 6.36
CA PHE A 112 -8.53 -9.18 6.73
C PHE A 112 -7.80 -10.44 7.16
N LYS A 113 -6.76 -10.83 6.37
CA LYS A 113 -5.94 -12.02 6.62
C LYS A 113 -4.48 -11.73 6.26
N PRO A 114 -3.53 -12.37 6.94
CA PRO A 114 -2.11 -12.19 6.62
C PRO A 114 -1.70 -12.97 5.38
N ALA A 115 -0.76 -12.43 4.62
CA ALA A 115 0.06 -13.20 3.70
C ALA A 115 1.30 -13.71 4.43
N LEU A 116 1.85 -14.84 3.99
CA LEU A 116 3.01 -15.50 4.57
C LEU A 116 4.16 -15.52 3.55
N TYR A 117 5.37 -15.81 4.04
CA TYR A 117 6.51 -16.05 3.17
C TYR A 117 6.20 -17.14 2.15
N ASP A 118 6.64 -16.92 0.90
CA ASP A 118 6.45 -17.81 -0.26
C ASP A 118 5.01 -17.95 -0.77
N ASP A 119 4.04 -17.25 -0.17
CA ASP A 119 2.71 -17.15 -0.76
C ASP A 119 2.78 -16.49 -2.16
N VAL A 120 2.02 -17.00 -3.10
CA VAL A 120 1.75 -16.33 -4.37
C VAL A 120 0.43 -15.56 -4.23
N VAL A 121 0.54 -14.24 -4.20
CA VAL A 121 -0.61 -13.35 -4.10
C VAL A 121 -0.87 -12.63 -5.44
N THR A 122 -2.12 -12.32 -5.70
CA THR A 122 -2.54 -11.51 -6.85
C THR A 122 -2.98 -10.15 -6.37
N VAL A 123 -2.32 -9.10 -6.85
CA VAL A 123 -2.76 -7.71 -6.69
C VAL A 123 -3.68 -7.37 -7.85
N ILE A 124 -4.95 -7.17 -7.54
CA ILE A 124 -5.97 -6.71 -8.49
C ILE A 124 -6.07 -5.20 -8.33
N THR A 125 -5.72 -4.47 -9.38
CA THR A 125 -5.75 -3.00 -9.40
C THR A 125 -6.90 -2.54 -10.28
N ARG A 126 -7.74 -1.65 -9.76
CA ARG A 126 -8.90 -1.13 -10.48
C ARG A 126 -8.88 0.38 -10.58
N LEU A 127 -9.23 0.88 -11.75
CA LEU A 127 -9.51 2.28 -12.02
C LEU A 127 -10.97 2.37 -12.50
N LYS A 128 -11.86 2.79 -11.60
CA LYS A 128 -13.31 2.82 -11.84
C LYS A 128 -13.76 4.02 -12.65
N GLU A 129 -13.04 5.13 -12.51
CA GLU A 129 -13.39 6.38 -13.16
C GLU A 129 -12.23 6.89 -14.02
N ARG A 130 -12.56 7.48 -15.14
CA ARG A 130 -11.55 8.12 -15.98
C ARG A 130 -10.90 9.28 -15.21
N PRO A 131 -9.57 9.25 -15.02
CA PRO A 131 -8.89 10.28 -14.24
C PRO A 131 -8.94 11.64 -14.95
N MET A 132 -9.21 12.68 -14.16
CA MET A 132 -9.18 14.09 -14.59
C MET A 132 -7.92 14.79 -14.05
N LEU A 133 -7.95 15.28 -12.81
CA LEU A 133 -6.82 15.92 -12.13
C LEU A 133 -6.16 14.99 -11.12
N ARG A 134 -6.90 13.99 -10.66
CA ARG A 134 -6.46 12.97 -9.71
C ARG A 134 -6.70 11.60 -10.28
N ILE A 135 -5.89 10.65 -9.87
CA ILE A 135 -6.05 9.22 -10.17
C ILE A 135 -6.38 8.53 -8.87
N HIS A 136 -7.57 7.96 -8.77
CA HIS A 136 -7.98 7.12 -7.64
C HIS A 136 -7.97 5.67 -8.06
N LEU A 137 -7.15 4.86 -7.39
CA LEU A 137 -6.96 3.45 -7.66
C LEU A 137 -7.39 2.63 -6.45
N GLU A 138 -8.14 1.56 -6.71
CA GLU A 138 -8.50 0.58 -5.70
C GLU A 138 -7.71 -0.71 -5.90
N TYR A 139 -7.41 -1.38 -4.79
CA TYR A 139 -6.61 -2.61 -4.79
C TYR A 139 -7.29 -3.70 -3.96
N GLU A 140 -7.19 -4.92 -4.46
CA GLU A 140 -7.40 -6.13 -3.68
C GLU A 140 -6.13 -6.99 -3.75
N VAL A 141 -5.70 -7.51 -2.62
CA VAL A 141 -4.65 -8.54 -2.56
C VAL A 141 -5.31 -9.84 -2.20
N ARG A 142 -5.14 -10.85 -3.05
CA ARG A 142 -5.77 -12.17 -2.90
C ARG A 142 -4.74 -13.29 -2.96
N ARG A 143 -4.98 -14.35 -2.18
CA ARG A 143 -4.31 -15.64 -2.30
C ARG A 143 -5.33 -16.63 -2.85
N GLY A 144 -5.28 -16.91 -4.17
CA GLY A 144 -6.38 -17.57 -4.86
C GLY A 144 -7.69 -16.81 -4.71
N GLU A 145 -8.73 -17.44 -4.18
CA GLU A 145 -10.03 -16.81 -3.94
C GLU A 145 -10.10 -16.05 -2.60
N GLU A 146 -9.09 -16.22 -1.73
CA GLU A 146 -9.09 -15.62 -0.41
C GLU A 146 -8.67 -14.15 -0.46
N LEU A 147 -9.52 -13.24 0.01
CA LEU A 147 -9.21 -11.82 0.14
C LEU A 147 -8.37 -11.59 1.39
N LEU A 148 -7.16 -11.04 1.21
CA LEU A 148 -6.24 -10.75 2.28
C LEU A 148 -6.30 -9.27 2.70
N VAL A 149 -6.24 -8.36 1.72
CA VAL A 149 -6.17 -6.92 1.97
C VAL A 149 -6.96 -6.18 0.89
N THR A 150 -7.62 -5.10 1.26
CA THR A 150 -8.10 -4.07 0.34
C THR A 150 -7.39 -2.76 0.62
N GLY A 151 -7.26 -1.93 -0.40
CA GLY A 151 -6.70 -0.60 -0.24
C GLY A 151 -7.06 0.33 -1.37
N PHE A 152 -6.68 1.57 -1.21
CA PHE A 152 -6.77 2.57 -2.26
C PHE A 152 -5.58 3.53 -2.19
N THR A 153 -5.27 4.14 -3.32
CA THR A 153 -4.35 5.28 -3.40
C THR A 153 -4.94 6.35 -4.28
N THR A 154 -4.73 7.60 -3.89
CA THR A 154 -5.06 8.78 -4.69
C THR A 154 -3.75 9.48 -5.05
N HIS A 155 -3.61 9.85 -6.32
CA HIS A 155 -2.44 10.52 -6.87
C HIS A 155 -2.83 11.84 -7.52
N ALA A 156 -1.91 12.80 -7.52
CA ALA A 156 -2.01 14.03 -8.28
C ALA A 156 -0.82 14.16 -9.22
N PHE A 157 -1.00 14.87 -10.35
CA PHE A 157 0.11 15.21 -11.22
C PHE A 157 0.86 16.42 -10.68
N ILE A 158 2.18 16.31 -10.59
CA ILE A 158 3.07 17.42 -10.26
C ILE A 158 4.21 17.55 -11.30
N ASN A 159 4.76 18.75 -11.42
CA ASN A 159 5.99 19.00 -12.16
C ASN A 159 7.24 18.68 -11.31
N PRO A 160 8.46 18.78 -11.86
CA PRO A 160 9.70 18.56 -11.11
C PRO A 160 9.92 19.52 -9.93
N GLN A 161 9.26 20.69 -9.93
CA GLN A 161 9.28 21.67 -8.85
C GLN A 161 8.31 21.35 -7.71
N GLY A 162 7.47 20.29 -7.87
CA GLY A 162 6.48 19.88 -6.89
C GLY A 162 5.13 20.61 -7.02
N GLU A 163 4.93 21.39 -8.05
CA GLU A 163 3.69 22.14 -8.26
C GLU A 163 2.64 21.28 -8.95
N PRO A 164 1.35 21.36 -8.54
CA PRO A 164 0.26 20.64 -9.20
C PRO A 164 0.10 21.08 -10.67
N VAL A 165 0.01 20.12 -11.56
CA VAL A 165 -0.18 20.34 -12.99
C VAL A 165 -1.33 19.49 -13.53
N ARG A 166 -1.83 19.86 -14.71
CA ARG A 166 -2.79 19.01 -15.43
C ARG A 166 -2.08 17.79 -16.03
N PRO A 167 -2.79 16.65 -16.17
CA PRO A 167 -2.23 15.51 -16.89
C PRO A 167 -1.75 15.89 -18.29
N PRO A 168 -0.71 15.22 -18.82
CA PRO A 168 -0.30 15.43 -20.20
C PRO A 168 -1.45 15.10 -21.17
N PRO A 169 -1.56 15.78 -22.33
CA PRO A 169 -2.63 15.52 -23.31
C PRO A 169 -2.69 14.05 -23.76
N ASP A 170 -1.55 13.41 -23.92
CA ASP A 170 -1.40 12.00 -24.24
C ASP A 170 -2.05 11.10 -23.19
N PHE A 171 -1.88 11.42 -21.91
CA PHE A 171 -2.47 10.66 -20.82
C PHE A 171 -4.00 10.66 -20.92
N ALA A 172 -4.60 11.84 -21.09
CA ALA A 172 -6.05 11.97 -21.20
C ALA A 172 -6.60 11.21 -22.42
N THR A 173 -5.90 11.26 -23.55
CA THR A 173 -6.27 10.58 -24.81
C THR A 173 -6.18 9.06 -24.67
N LYS A 174 -5.05 8.54 -24.17
CA LYS A 174 -4.84 7.10 -23.96
C LYS A 174 -5.80 6.52 -22.93
N MET A 175 -6.06 7.24 -21.83
CA MET A 175 -7.05 6.82 -20.83
C MET A 175 -8.46 6.78 -21.41
N LYS A 176 -8.85 7.78 -22.21
CA LYS A 176 -10.15 7.76 -22.91
C LYS A 176 -10.26 6.53 -23.81
N ALA A 177 -9.24 6.23 -24.60
CA ALA A 177 -9.23 5.06 -25.49
C ALA A 177 -9.31 3.75 -24.69
N ALA A 178 -8.55 3.61 -23.59
CA ALA A 178 -8.56 2.42 -22.75
C ALA A 178 -9.96 2.16 -22.14
N PHE A 179 -10.62 3.19 -21.63
CA PHE A 179 -12.00 3.08 -21.12
C PHE A 179 -13.01 2.73 -22.23
N SER A 180 -12.87 3.33 -23.42
CA SER A 180 -13.77 3.03 -24.56
C SER A 180 -13.62 1.61 -25.09
N ALA A 181 -12.44 1.01 -24.97
CA ALA A 181 -12.18 -0.38 -25.39
C ALA A 181 -12.80 -1.43 -24.43
N LYS A 182 -13.17 -1.02 -23.21
CA LYS A 182 -13.79 -1.88 -22.18
C LYS A 182 -15.30 -1.65 -22.02
N ALA A 183 -15.86 -0.63 -22.70
CA ALA A 183 -17.29 -0.35 -22.78
C ALA A 183 -17.97 -1.23 -23.85
#